data_829d4986c896e972c68b6ff97689d575
#
_entry.id   829d4986c896e972c68b6ff97689d575
#
_cell.length_a   1.000
_cell.length_b   1.000
_cell.length_c   1.000
_cell.angle_alpha   90.00
_cell.angle_beta   90.00
_cell.angle_gamma   90.00
#
_symmetry.space_group_name_H-M   'P 1'
#
loop_
_entity.id
_entity.type
_entity.pdbx_description
1 polymer ?
#
loop_
_entity_poly.entity_id
_entity_poly.type
_entity_poly.pdbx_seq_one_letter_code
_entity_poly.pdbx_strand_id
1 'polypeptide(L)'
;MLHVKGRVLIGPDQVRDELWVVGGRVSYERPPGAREVTTVTGWVLPGLVDAHCHVGLDAHGPVDAGTAERQALTDRDAGTLLIRDAGSPSDTRWIDDREDLPKIIRAGRHIARTRRYIRNYAHEIEPADLVEYVGREARRGDGWVKLVGDWIDRDAGDLTACWPRAEVEAAIAEAHRLGARVTAHCFAEDSLRDLVEAGIDCIEHATGLTEDTIPLFAQRGVAIVPTLVNIATFPKLAAGGDAKFPRWSAHMRRLHERRYDTVRAAHDAGIRVFVGTDAGGSLPHGLVAAEVAELVKAGIPALDALSATAWAAREWLGRPGLTEGAPADLVVYDADPRADVRVLAQPRRVVVDGRVRA
;
A
#
# COMPACT_ATOMS: atom_id res chain seq x y z
N MET A 1 -13.49 -9.70 -27.33
CA MET A 1 -13.74 -10.71 -26.28
C MET A 1 -12.44 -11.40 -25.93
N LEU A 2 -12.17 -11.66 -24.65
CA LEU A 2 -10.94 -12.34 -24.21
C LEU A 2 -11.30 -13.66 -23.56
N HIS A 3 -10.59 -14.72 -23.89
CA HIS A 3 -10.65 -16.03 -23.25
C HIS A 3 -9.34 -16.28 -22.53
N VAL A 4 -9.38 -16.43 -21.23
CA VAL A 4 -8.23 -16.70 -20.38
C VAL A 4 -8.26 -18.17 -19.99
N LYS A 5 -7.27 -18.94 -20.45
CA LYS A 5 -7.11 -20.38 -20.17
C LYS A 5 -5.91 -20.64 -19.27
N GLY A 6 -6.01 -21.62 -18.40
CA GLY A 6 -4.91 -22.06 -17.55
C GLY A 6 -5.34 -22.14 -16.10
N ARG A 7 -4.48 -21.76 -15.18
CA ARG A 7 -4.77 -21.83 -13.74
C ARG A 7 -5.18 -20.47 -13.22
N VAL A 8 -6.48 -20.20 -13.17
CA VAL A 8 -7.04 -18.93 -12.66
C VAL A 8 -7.18 -19.03 -11.13
N LEU A 9 -6.32 -18.33 -10.43
CA LEU A 9 -6.28 -18.29 -8.97
C LEU A 9 -7.29 -17.23 -8.45
N ILE A 10 -8.49 -17.70 -8.09
CA ILE A 10 -9.56 -16.81 -7.58
C ILE A 10 -9.49 -16.61 -6.06
N GLY A 11 -8.67 -17.38 -5.39
CA GLY A 11 -8.36 -17.34 -3.97
C GLY A 11 -7.09 -18.15 -3.70
N PRO A 12 -6.58 -18.17 -2.46
CA PRO A 12 -5.38 -18.90 -2.08
C PRO A 12 -5.43 -20.37 -2.49
N ASP A 13 -6.55 -21.04 -2.20
CA ASP A 13 -6.80 -22.46 -2.46
C ASP A 13 -7.87 -22.70 -3.54
N GLN A 14 -8.36 -21.63 -4.18
CA GLN A 14 -9.43 -21.72 -5.16
C GLN A 14 -8.89 -21.47 -6.56
N VAL A 15 -9.04 -22.46 -7.43
CA VAL A 15 -8.51 -22.43 -8.80
C VAL A 15 -9.61 -22.79 -9.78
N ARG A 16 -9.65 -22.08 -10.92
CA ARG A 16 -10.44 -22.43 -12.09
C ARG A 16 -9.53 -22.65 -13.29
N ASP A 17 -10.01 -23.39 -14.29
CA ASP A 17 -9.22 -23.70 -15.49
C ASP A 17 -9.37 -22.62 -16.58
N GLU A 18 -10.41 -21.78 -16.50
CA GLU A 18 -10.66 -20.69 -17.45
C GLU A 18 -11.57 -19.61 -16.87
N LEU A 19 -11.50 -18.45 -17.47
CA LEU A 19 -12.51 -17.40 -17.39
C LEU A 19 -12.67 -16.70 -18.75
N TRP A 20 -13.80 -16.05 -18.94
CA TRP A 20 -14.10 -15.20 -20.08
C TRP A 20 -14.14 -13.74 -19.67
N VAL A 21 -13.81 -12.85 -20.59
CA VAL A 21 -13.98 -11.40 -20.42
C VAL A 21 -14.98 -10.91 -21.45
N VAL A 22 -16.11 -10.41 -20.95
CA VAL A 22 -17.22 -9.93 -21.74
C VAL A 22 -17.52 -8.49 -21.33
N GLY A 23 -17.40 -7.54 -22.25
CA GLY A 23 -17.63 -6.12 -21.92
C GLY A 23 -16.75 -5.59 -20.80
N GLY A 24 -15.48 -6.05 -20.71
CA GLY A 24 -14.54 -5.65 -19.67
C GLY A 24 -14.74 -6.35 -18.32
N ARG A 25 -15.67 -7.31 -18.22
CA ARG A 25 -16.01 -7.98 -16.97
C ARG A 25 -15.71 -9.47 -17.01
N VAL A 26 -15.40 -10.05 -15.87
CA VAL A 26 -15.20 -11.49 -15.66
C VAL A 26 -16.51 -12.24 -15.85
N SER A 27 -16.48 -13.34 -16.61
CA SER A 27 -17.55 -14.33 -16.66
C SER A 27 -16.96 -15.74 -16.60
N TYR A 28 -17.61 -16.61 -15.83
CA TYR A 28 -17.28 -18.03 -15.79
C TYR A 28 -18.14 -18.86 -16.75
N GLU A 29 -19.06 -18.23 -17.44
CA GLU A 29 -19.85 -18.84 -18.48
C GLU A 29 -19.31 -18.44 -19.86
N ARG A 30 -19.21 -19.44 -20.76
CA ARG A 30 -18.86 -19.17 -22.15
C ARG A 30 -19.96 -18.37 -22.82
N PRO A 31 -19.69 -17.16 -23.37
CA PRO A 31 -20.69 -16.36 -24.01
C PRO A 31 -21.22 -17.02 -25.30
N PRO A 32 -22.54 -17.00 -25.52
CA PRO A 32 -23.12 -17.57 -26.72
C PRO A 32 -22.61 -16.84 -27.99
N GLY A 33 -22.30 -17.60 -29.05
CA GLY A 33 -21.90 -17.02 -30.33
C GLY A 33 -20.52 -16.33 -30.34
N ALA A 34 -19.63 -16.66 -29.38
CA ALA A 34 -18.28 -16.13 -29.31
C ALA A 34 -17.53 -16.35 -30.63
N ARG A 35 -17.43 -15.28 -31.46
CA ARG A 35 -16.60 -15.16 -32.66
C ARG A 35 -15.44 -14.20 -32.33
N GLU A 36 -14.30 -14.33 -32.95
CA GLU A 36 -13.13 -13.45 -32.69
C GLU A 36 -12.72 -13.35 -31.22
N VAL A 37 -12.17 -14.42 -30.72
CA VAL A 37 -11.73 -14.52 -29.33
C VAL A 37 -10.21 -14.48 -29.29
N THR A 38 -9.66 -13.49 -28.61
CA THR A 38 -8.24 -13.49 -28.21
C THR A 38 -8.07 -14.47 -27.07
N THR A 39 -7.11 -15.39 -27.15
CA THR A 39 -6.84 -16.36 -26.09
C THR A 39 -5.52 -16.00 -25.40
N VAL A 40 -5.54 -15.94 -24.06
CA VAL A 40 -4.37 -15.79 -23.22
C VAL A 40 -4.27 -17.04 -22.33
N THR A 41 -3.05 -17.57 -22.16
CA THR A 41 -2.81 -18.79 -21.37
C THR A 41 -1.76 -18.55 -20.29
N GLY A 42 -1.89 -19.18 -19.13
CA GLY A 42 -0.90 -19.11 -18.05
C GLY A 42 -1.52 -19.25 -16.66
N TRP A 43 -0.75 -18.81 -15.66
CA TRP A 43 -1.21 -18.67 -14.28
C TRP A 43 -1.76 -17.27 -14.09
N VAL A 44 -2.96 -17.16 -13.58
CA VAL A 44 -3.71 -15.90 -13.55
C VAL A 44 -4.02 -15.49 -12.12
N LEU A 45 -3.66 -14.27 -11.79
CA LEU A 45 -4.03 -13.59 -10.54
C LEU A 45 -4.96 -12.41 -10.82
N PRO A 46 -5.79 -11.97 -9.85
CA PRO A 46 -6.30 -10.61 -9.89
C PRO A 46 -5.12 -9.63 -9.95
N GLY A 47 -5.31 -8.48 -10.58
CA GLY A 47 -4.29 -7.43 -10.58
C GLY A 47 -3.78 -7.17 -9.17
N LEU A 48 -2.46 -7.06 -9.02
CA LEU A 48 -1.81 -6.89 -7.73
C LEU A 48 -2.21 -5.56 -7.07
N VAL A 49 -2.08 -5.51 -5.75
CA VAL A 49 -2.37 -4.34 -4.93
C VAL A 49 -1.07 -3.80 -4.37
N ASP A 50 -0.85 -2.49 -4.54
CA ASP A 50 0.10 -1.72 -3.74
C ASP A 50 -0.69 -0.94 -2.68
N ALA A 51 -0.57 -1.34 -1.43
CA ALA A 51 -1.32 -0.75 -0.34
C ALA A 51 -0.66 0.49 0.27
N HIS A 52 0.51 0.89 -0.23
CA HIS A 52 1.20 2.12 0.14
C HIS A 52 2.10 2.60 -0.99
N CYS A 53 1.61 3.55 -1.74
CA CYS A 53 2.30 4.15 -2.88
C CYS A 53 1.85 5.61 -3.01
N HIS A 54 2.55 6.42 -3.79
CA HIS A 54 2.30 7.86 -3.96
C HIS A 54 2.35 8.26 -5.42
N VAL A 55 1.26 8.09 -6.16
CA VAL A 55 1.16 8.55 -7.54
C VAL A 55 1.02 10.07 -7.56
N GLY A 56 1.83 10.73 -8.39
CA GLY A 56 1.82 12.20 -8.45
C GLY A 56 2.78 12.88 -7.48
N LEU A 57 3.72 12.12 -6.88
CA LEU A 57 4.71 12.59 -5.93
C LEU A 57 6.12 12.18 -6.34
N ASP A 58 7.11 13.05 -6.12
CA ASP A 58 8.55 12.75 -6.17
C ASP A 58 9.29 13.32 -4.96
N ALA A 59 10.61 13.22 -4.92
CA ALA A 59 11.45 13.70 -3.82
C ALA A 59 11.33 15.23 -3.56
N HIS A 60 10.76 15.99 -4.48
CA HIS A 60 10.62 17.45 -4.39
C HIS A 60 9.19 17.92 -4.09
N GLY A 61 8.23 17.01 -4.13
CA GLY A 61 6.82 17.28 -3.90
C GLY A 61 5.91 16.86 -5.06
N PRO A 62 4.85 17.63 -5.36
CA PRO A 62 3.92 17.30 -6.42
C PRO A 62 4.59 17.32 -7.79
N VAL A 63 4.21 16.37 -8.65
CA VAL A 63 4.66 16.31 -10.04
C VAL A 63 3.54 16.67 -11.02
N ASP A 64 3.89 16.92 -12.28
CA ASP A 64 2.92 17.15 -13.34
C ASP A 64 2.15 15.89 -13.74
N ALA A 65 1.04 16.06 -14.45
CA ALA A 65 0.17 14.96 -14.87
C ALA A 65 0.91 13.93 -15.75
N GLY A 66 1.83 14.37 -16.62
CA GLY A 66 2.61 13.46 -17.47
C GLY A 66 3.57 12.58 -16.67
N THR A 67 4.14 13.11 -15.60
CA THR A 67 4.99 12.33 -14.68
C THR A 67 4.13 11.36 -13.87
N ALA A 68 2.99 11.80 -13.34
CA ALA A 68 2.04 10.94 -12.63
C ALA A 68 1.51 9.81 -13.53
N GLU A 69 1.26 10.09 -14.82
CA GLU A 69 0.88 9.07 -15.80
C GLU A 69 1.98 8.01 -15.98
N ARG A 70 3.24 8.43 -16.14
CA ARG A 70 4.38 7.48 -16.25
C ARG A 70 4.54 6.62 -15.00
N GLN A 71 4.32 7.18 -13.81
CA GLN A 71 4.33 6.45 -12.54
C GLN A 71 3.25 5.37 -12.54
N ALA A 72 2.00 5.73 -12.85
CA ALA A 72 0.88 4.79 -12.91
C ALA A 72 1.07 3.71 -14.00
N LEU A 73 1.63 4.08 -15.16
CA LEU A 73 1.97 3.11 -16.23
C LEU A 73 3.05 2.12 -15.78
N THR A 74 4.05 2.58 -15.04
CA THR A 74 5.11 1.72 -14.49
C THR A 74 4.53 0.69 -13.51
N ASP A 75 3.64 1.11 -12.62
CA ASP A 75 2.94 0.22 -11.69
C ASP A 75 2.06 -0.79 -12.44
N ARG A 76 1.27 -0.32 -13.42
CA ARG A 76 0.46 -1.19 -14.28
C ARG A 76 1.29 -2.27 -14.96
N ASP A 77 2.39 -1.89 -15.59
CA ASP A 77 3.22 -2.81 -16.37
C ASP A 77 3.95 -3.82 -15.48
N ALA A 78 4.16 -3.47 -14.19
CA ALA A 78 4.60 -4.40 -13.15
C ALA A 78 3.47 -5.28 -12.58
N GLY A 79 2.22 -5.12 -13.07
CA GLY A 79 1.08 -5.93 -12.63
C GLY A 79 0.26 -5.33 -11.49
N THR A 80 0.60 -4.14 -10.99
CA THR A 80 -0.16 -3.43 -9.96
C THR A 80 -1.34 -2.72 -10.59
N LEU A 81 -2.57 -3.21 -10.32
CA LEU A 81 -3.80 -2.69 -10.91
C LEU A 81 -4.76 -2.06 -9.89
N LEU A 82 -4.39 -2.11 -8.62
CA LEU A 82 -5.06 -1.40 -7.54
C LEU A 82 -4.02 -0.77 -6.62
N ILE A 83 -4.15 0.51 -6.39
CA ILE A 83 -3.25 1.29 -5.54
C ILE A 83 -4.05 1.90 -4.39
N ARG A 84 -3.58 1.76 -3.13
CA ARG A 84 -3.96 2.68 -2.08
C ARG A 84 -2.88 3.76 -2.01
N ASP A 85 -3.18 4.92 -2.57
CA ASP A 85 -2.32 6.11 -2.45
C ASP A 85 -2.36 6.60 -1.00
N ALA A 86 -1.24 6.42 -0.30
CA ALA A 86 -1.09 6.76 1.11
C ALA A 86 -0.81 8.25 1.34
N GLY A 87 -1.25 9.10 0.43
CA GLY A 87 -1.20 10.55 0.50
C GLY A 87 -0.37 11.17 -0.63
N SER A 88 -0.98 12.12 -1.33
CA SER A 88 -0.31 12.91 -2.37
C SER A 88 -0.83 14.35 -2.34
N PRO A 89 0.04 15.35 -2.54
CA PRO A 89 -0.39 16.72 -2.77
C PRO A 89 -1.01 16.93 -4.15
N SER A 90 -0.75 16.04 -5.11
CA SER A 90 -1.28 16.11 -6.48
C SER A 90 -2.73 15.64 -6.56
N ASP A 91 -3.50 16.23 -7.46
CA ASP A 91 -4.81 15.71 -7.83
C ASP A 91 -4.67 14.70 -8.98
N THR A 92 -4.89 13.43 -8.68
CA THR A 92 -4.77 12.31 -9.62
C THR A 92 -6.15 11.76 -10.05
N ARG A 93 -7.27 12.47 -9.81
CA ARG A 93 -8.61 11.98 -10.14
C ARG A 93 -8.84 11.76 -11.62
N TRP A 94 -8.14 12.49 -12.48
CA TRP A 94 -8.17 12.28 -13.93
C TRP A 94 -7.76 10.86 -14.36
N ILE A 95 -7.04 10.12 -13.49
CA ILE A 95 -6.68 8.70 -13.72
C ILE A 95 -7.92 7.81 -13.73
N ASP A 96 -8.96 8.16 -12.97
CA ASP A 96 -10.18 7.37 -12.86
C ASP A 96 -10.96 7.28 -14.20
N ASP A 97 -10.77 8.27 -15.08
CA ASP A 97 -11.35 8.33 -16.42
C ASP A 97 -10.57 7.49 -17.46
N ARG A 98 -9.45 6.90 -17.04
CA ARG A 98 -8.55 6.14 -17.92
C ARG A 98 -8.77 4.64 -17.76
N GLU A 99 -9.12 3.98 -18.89
CA GLU A 99 -9.32 2.52 -18.95
C GLU A 99 -8.00 1.72 -19.00
N ASP A 100 -6.87 2.39 -19.07
CA ASP A 100 -5.55 1.76 -19.22
C ASP A 100 -4.61 1.96 -18.04
N LEU A 101 -5.09 2.62 -16.98
CA LEU A 101 -4.33 2.88 -15.76
C LEU A 101 -4.88 2.08 -14.57
N PRO A 102 -4.06 1.86 -13.51
CA PRO A 102 -4.52 1.25 -12.27
C PRO A 102 -5.64 2.06 -11.61
N LYS A 103 -6.51 1.39 -10.87
CA LYS A 103 -7.49 2.06 -10.01
C LYS A 103 -6.80 2.53 -8.73
N ILE A 104 -7.13 3.75 -8.28
CA ILE A 104 -6.51 4.37 -7.11
C ILE A 104 -7.56 4.64 -6.03
N ILE A 105 -7.23 4.29 -4.79
CA ILE A 105 -7.94 4.67 -3.56
C ILE A 105 -7.06 5.68 -2.83
N ARG A 106 -7.47 6.92 -2.73
CA ARG A 106 -6.66 8.04 -2.23
C ARG A 106 -6.93 8.35 -0.78
N ALA A 107 -5.87 8.57 -0.01
CA ALA A 107 -5.95 9.06 1.36
C ALA A 107 -5.93 10.62 1.45
N GLY A 108 -6.07 11.30 0.31
CA GLY A 108 -5.93 12.75 0.25
C GLY A 108 -4.48 13.21 0.37
N ARG A 109 -4.23 14.36 0.97
CA ARG A 109 -2.89 14.88 1.23
C ARG A 109 -2.46 14.52 2.65
N HIS A 110 -1.19 14.21 2.85
CA HIS A 110 -0.61 14.00 4.18
C HIS A 110 -0.93 15.15 5.13
N ILE A 111 -1.14 14.82 6.41
CA ILE A 111 -1.27 15.81 7.48
C ILE A 111 -0.10 15.61 8.44
N ALA A 112 0.73 16.61 8.60
CA ALA A 112 1.92 16.59 9.45
C ALA A 112 1.95 17.79 10.37
N ARG A 113 2.58 17.64 11.53
CA ARG A 113 2.88 18.77 12.41
C ARG A 113 3.87 19.70 11.72
N THR A 114 3.75 21.00 11.94
CA THR A 114 4.63 22.03 11.37
C THR A 114 6.11 21.65 11.52
N ARG A 115 6.83 21.63 10.40
CA ARG A 115 8.26 21.29 10.29
C ARG A 115 8.62 19.86 10.72
N ARG A 116 7.65 18.97 10.77
CA ARG A 116 7.78 17.56 11.18
C ARG A 116 7.39 16.62 10.04
N TYR A 117 7.83 16.90 8.81
CA TYR A 117 7.78 15.98 7.66
C TYR A 117 8.64 16.49 6.49
N ILE A 118 8.58 15.75 5.37
CA ILE A 118 9.22 16.12 4.11
C ILE A 118 8.51 17.36 3.55
N ARG A 119 9.31 18.32 3.13
CA ARG A 119 8.83 19.60 2.60
C ARG A 119 7.96 19.39 1.34
N ASN A 120 6.88 20.16 1.20
CA ASN A 120 5.92 20.12 0.09
C ASN A 120 5.00 18.90 0.01
N TYR A 121 5.12 17.90 0.90
CA TYR A 121 4.25 16.72 0.91
C TYR A 121 2.93 16.98 1.63
N ALA A 122 3.01 17.45 2.87
CA ALA A 122 1.91 17.52 3.80
C ALA A 122 1.23 18.89 3.87
N HIS A 123 0.03 18.93 4.46
CA HIS A 123 -0.42 20.09 5.20
C HIS A 123 0.40 20.15 6.50
N GLU A 124 1.14 21.24 6.69
CA GLU A 124 1.88 21.46 7.94
C GLU A 124 1.02 22.30 8.87
N ILE A 125 0.57 21.71 9.99
CA ILE A 125 -0.41 22.30 10.90
C ILE A 125 0.01 22.14 12.37
N GLU A 126 -0.65 22.90 13.25
CA GLU A 126 -0.53 22.71 14.70
C GLU A 126 -1.55 21.68 15.21
N PRO A 127 -1.32 21.03 16.39
CA PRO A 127 -2.22 20.02 16.94
C PRO A 127 -3.68 20.47 17.08
N ALA A 128 -3.91 21.73 17.41
CA ALA A 128 -5.27 22.29 17.56
C ALA A 128 -6.10 22.24 16.27
N ASP A 129 -5.45 22.19 15.10
CA ASP A 129 -6.11 22.19 13.79
C ASP A 129 -6.34 20.77 13.26
N LEU A 130 -5.85 19.73 13.96
CA LEU A 130 -5.80 18.35 13.45
C LEU A 130 -7.19 17.82 13.07
N VAL A 131 -8.20 18.04 13.91
CA VAL A 131 -9.58 17.56 13.66
C VAL A 131 -10.16 18.20 12.39
N GLU A 132 -9.94 19.50 12.18
CA GLU A 132 -10.42 20.22 11.00
C GLU A 132 -9.80 19.64 9.72
N TYR A 133 -8.47 19.49 9.70
CA TYR A 133 -7.75 19.00 8.52
C TYR A 133 -8.04 17.53 8.24
N VAL A 134 -8.20 16.69 9.26
CA VAL A 134 -8.66 15.30 9.10
C VAL A 134 -10.06 15.26 8.50
N GLY A 135 -11.00 16.08 8.98
CA GLY A 135 -12.33 16.20 8.41
C GLY A 135 -12.32 16.70 6.96
N ARG A 136 -11.40 17.58 6.61
CA ARG A 136 -11.21 18.05 5.23
C ARG A 136 -10.70 16.93 4.30
N GLU A 137 -9.65 16.23 4.70
CA GLU A 137 -9.07 15.17 3.87
C GLU A 137 -9.97 13.92 3.82
N ALA A 138 -10.74 13.61 4.86
CA ALA A 138 -11.76 12.57 4.84
C ALA A 138 -12.84 12.79 3.76
N ARG A 139 -13.22 14.06 3.52
CA ARG A 139 -14.18 14.41 2.45
C ARG A 139 -13.53 14.47 1.07
N ARG A 140 -12.22 14.70 1.00
CA ARG A 140 -11.45 14.78 -0.25
C ARG A 140 -10.99 13.42 -0.73
N GLY A 141 -10.63 12.52 0.18
CA GLY A 141 -10.11 11.18 -0.12
C GLY A 141 -11.20 10.19 -0.52
N ASP A 142 -10.77 8.98 -0.80
CA ASP A 142 -11.63 7.87 -1.20
C ASP A 142 -11.86 6.90 -0.01
N GLY A 143 -12.16 7.49 1.17
CA GLY A 143 -12.42 6.76 2.41
C GLY A 143 -11.18 6.47 3.25
N TRP A 144 -10.10 7.22 3.05
CA TRP A 144 -8.89 7.18 3.85
C TRP A 144 -8.35 8.58 4.17
N VAL A 145 -7.64 8.69 5.30
CA VAL A 145 -6.86 9.87 5.69
C VAL A 145 -5.46 9.44 6.10
N LYS A 146 -4.43 10.19 5.69
CA LYS A 146 -3.03 9.93 6.03
C LYS A 146 -2.49 10.94 7.02
N LEU A 147 -2.06 10.47 8.18
CA LEU A 147 -1.31 11.21 9.18
C LEU A 147 0.19 10.91 9.11
N VAL A 148 1.01 11.83 9.58
CA VAL A 148 2.38 11.58 10.00
C VAL A 148 2.37 11.40 11.50
N GLY A 149 2.50 10.18 11.99
CA GLY A 149 2.40 9.82 13.41
C GLY A 149 3.64 10.19 14.20
N ASP A 150 4.83 10.02 13.61
CA ASP A 150 6.10 10.45 14.17
C ASP A 150 7.04 11.01 13.10
N TRP A 151 8.01 11.76 13.51
CA TRP A 151 9.10 12.28 12.69
C TRP A 151 10.25 12.76 13.55
N ILE A 152 11.39 13.05 12.92
CA ILE A 152 12.54 13.64 13.64
C ILE A 152 12.14 14.95 14.30
N ASP A 153 12.33 15.04 15.62
CA ASP A 153 12.29 16.25 16.39
C ASP A 153 13.70 16.83 16.49
N ARG A 154 13.87 18.08 16.07
CA ARG A 154 15.21 18.68 15.99
C ARG A 154 15.80 18.99 17.35
N ASP A 155 14.98 19.25 18.35
CA ASP A 155 15.40 19.55 19.71
C ASP A 155 15.70 18.26 20.47
N ALA A 156 14.91 17.21 20.28
CA ALA A 156 15.19 15.88 20.81
C ALA A 156 16.34 15.19 20.09
N GLY A 157 16.61 15.54 18.83
CA GLY A 157 17.61 14.90 17.96
C GLY A 157 17.27 13.46 17.59
N ASP A 158 15.99 13.07 17.69
CA ASP A 158 15.51 11.72 17.44
C ASP A 158 14.05 11.75 16.95
N LEU A 159 13.49 10.57 16.57
CA LEU A 159 12.06 10.41 16.28
C LEU A 159 11.25 10.64 17.56
N THR A 160 10.16 11.38 17.44
CA THR A 160 9.16 11.53 18.51
C THR A 160 7.74 11.60 17.91
N ALA A 161 6.71 11.31 18.70
CA ALA A 161 5.32 11.47 18.30
C ALA A 161 5.04 12.90 17.84
N CYS A 162 4.24 13.05 16.76
CA CYS A 162 3.86 14.35 16.21
C CYS A 162 2.66 14.97 16.93
N TRP A 163 1.79 14.16 17.47
CA TRP A 163 0.49 14.57 17.98
C TRP A 163 0.30 14.20 19.44
N PRO A 164 -0.24 15.10 20.27
CA PRO A 164 -0.72 14.73 21.59
C PRO A 164 -1.90 13.74 21.45
N ARG A 165 -2.04 12.85 22.41
CA ARG A 165 -3.03 11.76 22.37
C ARG A 165 -4.46 12.25 22.20
N ALA A 166 -4.88 13.26 22.97
CA ALA A 166 -6.25 13.77 22.94
C ALA A 166 -6.65 14.29 21.55
N GLU A 167 -5.74 14.99 20.87
CA GLU A 167 -5.97 15.55 19.55
C GLU A 167 -6.06 14.46 18.48
N VAL A 168 -5.20 13.43 18.54
CA VAL A 168 -5.26 12.34 17.58
C VAL A 168 -6.49 11.45 17.79
N GLU A 169 -6.91 11.24 19.05
CA GLU A 169 -8.15 10.52 19.37
C GLU A 169 -9.36 11.24 18.78
N ALA A 170 -9.48 12.55 19.02
CA ALA A 170 -10.56 13.36 18.45
C ALA A 170 -10.55 13.38 16.91
N ALA A 171 -9.36 13.44 16.30
CA ALA A 171 -9.21 13.46 14.86
C ALA A 171 -9.58 12.13 14.20
N ILE A 172 -9.16 10.99 14.78
CA ILE A 172 -9.55 9.67 14.29
C ILE A 172 -11.07 9.47 14.43
N ALA A 173 -11.66 9.86 15.56
CA ALA A 173 -13.10 9.82 15.75
C ALA A 173 -13.87 10.64 14.70
N GLU A 174 -13.36 11.83 14.31
CA GLU A 174 -13.96 12.64 13.25
C GLU A 174 -13.85 11.96 11.87
N ALA A 175 -12.70 11.35 11.54
CA ALA A 175 -12.55 10.57 10.31
C ALA A 175 -13.57 9.42 10.25
N HIS A 176 -13.70 8.65 11.31
CA HIS A 176 -14.64 7.54 11.42
C HIS A 176 -16.09 8.02 11.31
N ARG A 177 -16.44 9.15 11.95
CA ARG A 177 -17.75 9.78 11.82
C ARG A 177 -18.11 10.15 10.38
N LEU A 178 -17.11 10.47 9.58
CA LEU A 178 -17.23 10.78 8.14
C LEU A 178 -17.13 9.54 7.25
N GLY A 179 -16.98 8.34 7.81
CA GLY A 179 -16.87 7.07 7.08
C GLY A 179 -15.49 6.81 6.50
N ALA A 180 -14.47 7.56 6.92
CA ALA A 180 -13.10 7.36 6.48
C ALA A 180 -12.27 6.60 7.52
N ARG A 181 -11.36 5.75 7.05
CA ARG A 181 -10.32 5.08 7.84
C ARG A 181 -9.08 5.98 7.95
N VAL A 182 -8.28 5.79 8.97
CA VAL A 182 -7.07 6.57 9.20
C VAL A 182 -5.84 5.68 9.17
N THR A 183 -4.80 6.12 8.47
CA THR A 183 -3.47 5.51 8.49
C THR A 183 -2.41 6.53 8.90
N ALA A 184 -1.33 6.07 9.54
CA ALA A 184 -0.24 6.93 9.96
C ALA A 184 1.13 6.36 9.57
N HIS A 185 2.02 7.24 9.07
CA HIS A 185 3.45 7.00 9.01
C HIS A 185 3.99 6.87 10.43
N CYS A 186 4.66 5.75 10.75
CA CYS A 186 5.34 5.58 12.04
C CYS A 186 6.58 4.71 11.89
N PHE A 187 7.71 5.26 12.34
CA PHE A 187 8.97 4.54 12.47
C PHE A 187 9.29 4.17 13.92
N ALA A 188 9.02 5.10 14.87
CA ALA A 188 9.38 4.97 16.26
C ALA A 188 8.41 4.09 17.07
N GLU A 189 8.89 3.66 18.23
CA GLU A 189 8.13 2.88 19.21
C GLU A 189 7.06 3.71 19.92
N ASP A 190 7.40 4.93 20.31
CA ASP A 190 6.64 5.74 21.27
C ASP A 190 5.27 6.22 20.76
N SER A 191 5.13 6.39 19.43
CA SER A 191 3.88 6.87 18.83
C SER A 191 2.80 5.80 18.70
N LEU A 192 3.18 4.52 18.67
CA LEU A 192 2.31 3.42 18.27
C LEU A 192 1.18 3.16 19.25
N ARG A 193 1.47 3.14 20.56
CA ARG A 193 0.47 2.85 21.59
C ARG A 193 -0.68 3.85 21.55
N ASP A 194 -0.37 5.14 21.56
CA ASP A 194 -1.38 6.20 21.57
C ASP A 194 -2.27 6.17 20.30
N LEU A 195 -1.68 5.90 19.14
CA LEU A 195 -2.43 5.75 17.88
C LEU A 195 -3.38 4.55 17.91
N VAL A 196 -2.92 3.39 18.40
CA VAL A 196 -3.76 2.19 18.49
C VAL A 196 -4.89 2.38 19.50
N GLU A 197 -4.61 2.97 20.66
CA GLU A 197 -5.61 3.26 21.69
C GLU A 197 -6.62 4.31 21.22
N ALA A 198 -6.19 5.26 20.35
CA ALA A 198 -7.06 6.22 19.67
C ALA A 198 -7.93 5.60 18.55
N GLY A 199 -7.70 4.34 18.17
CA GLY A 199 -8.54 3.61 17.22
C GLY A 199 -8.09 3.70 15.77
N ILE A 200 -6.80 3.90 15.50
CA ILE A 200 -6.26 3.93 14.13
C ILE A 200 -6.51 2.60 13.39
N ASP A 201 -6.70 2.66 12.08
CA ASP A 201 -7.03 1.49 11.25
C ASP A 201 -5.79 0.80 10.65
N CYS A 202 -4.72 1.56 10.39
CA CYS A 202 -3.50 1.05 9.77
C CYS A 202 -2.28 1.86 10.20
N ILE A 203 -1.13 1.19 10.33
CA ILE A 203 0.17 1.83 10.51
C ILE A 203 1.08 1.48 9.33
N GLU A 204 1.65 2.52 8.73
CA GLU A 204 2.62 2.40 7.67
C GLU A 204 4.02 2.21 8.25
N HIS A 205 4.85 1.39 7.61
CA HIS A 205 6.20 1.01 8.03
C HIS A 205 6.24 0.18 9.31
N ALA A 206 5.65 0.68 10.40
CA ALA A 206 5.48 -0.01 11.68
C ALA A 206 6.78 -0.59 12.26
N THR A 207 7.95 0.01 11.94
CA THR A 207 9.27 -0.47 12.38
C THR A 207 9.45 -0.43 13.89
N GLY A 208 8.66 0.41 14.58
CA GLY A 208 8.65 0.60 16.03
C GLY A 208 7.85 -0.45 16.81
N LEU A 209 7.23 -1.45 16.16
CA LEU A 209 6.50 -2.51 16.89
C LEU A 209 7.44 -3.24 17.87
N THR A 210 6.92 -3.50 19.07
CA THR A 210 7.61 -4.19 20.16
C THR A 210 6.75 -5.33 20.72
N GLU A 211 7.35 -6.18 21.56
CA GLU A 211 6.62 -7.25 22.26
C GLU A 211 5.42 -6.71 23.06
N ASP A 212 5.49 -5.47 23.56
CA ASP A 212 4.41 -4.82 24.33
C ASP A 212 3.30 -4.25 23.44
N THR A 213 3.59 -3.86 22.21
CA THR A 213 2.61 -3.23 21.31
C THR A 213 1.97 -4.21 20.34
N ILE A 214 2.68 -5.26 19.92
CA ILE A 214 2.16 -6.30 19.00
C ILE A 214 0.83 -6.91 19.49
N PRO A 215 0.68 -7.33 20.78
CA PRO A 215 -0.60 -7.87 21.25
C PRO A 215 -1.75 -6.86 21.17
N LEU A 216 -1.47 -5.57 21.40
CA LEU A 216 -2.47 -4.52 21.30
C LEU A 216 -2.95 -4.31 19.85
N PHE A 217 -2.03 -4.34 18.88
CA PHE A 217 -2.36 -4.28 17.45
C PHE A 217 -3.26 -5.45 17.03
N ALA A 218 -2.88 -6.67 17.41
CA ALA A 218 -3.66 -7.87 17.11
C ALA A 218 -5.07 -7.80 17.72
N GLN A 219 -5.18 -7.42 19.00
CA GLN A 219 -6.45 -7.28 19.71
C GLN A 219 -7.37 -6.22 19.06
N ARG A 220 -6.82 -5.10 18.63
CA ARG A 220 -7.56 -4.00 18.00
C ARG A 220 -7.79 -4.18 16.51
N GLY A 221 -7.18 -5.20 15.90
CA GLY A 221 -7.32 -5.48 14.46
C GLY A 221 -6.67 -4.41 13.57
N VAL A 222 -5.67 -3.69 14.08
CA VAL A 222 -4.91 -2.68 13.32
C VAL A 222 -4.05 -3.38 12.29
N ALA A 223 -4.13 -2.96 11.03
CA ALA A 223 -3.30 -3.51 9.96
C ALA A 223 -1.93 -2.80 9.90
N ILE A 224 -0.95 -3.44 9.26
CA ILE A 224 0.33 -2.81 8.94
C ILE A 224 0.68 -2.97 7.46
N VAL A 225 1.42 -1.98 6.94
CA VAL A 225 2.05 -2.02 5.62
C VAL A 225 3.53 -1.73 5.80
N PRO A 226 4.40 -2.75 5.89
CA PRO A 226 5.77 -2.61 6.40
C PRO A 226 6.73 -1.91 5.44
N THR A 227 6.45 -1.86 4.13
CA THR A 227 7.29 -1.18 3.13
C THR A 227 8.77 -1.52 3.24
N LEU A 228 9.09 -2.81 3.31
CA LEU A 228 10.47 -3.27 3.58
C LEU A 228 11.48 -2.79 2.53
N VAL A 229 11.03 -2.57 1.28
CA VAL A 229 11.88 -1.97 0.23
C VAL A 229 12.27 -0.52 0.58
N ASN A 230 11.38 0.24 1.23
CA ASN A 230 11.73 1.56 1.74
C ASN A 230 12.64 1.46 2.98
N ILE A 231 12.34 0.58 3.93
CA ILE A 231 13.14 0.39 5.13
C ILE A 231 14.58 -0.03 4.79
N ALA A 232 14.80 -0.72 3.67
CA ALA A 232 16.15 -1.04 3.17
C ALA A 232 17.00 0.21 2.90
N THR A 233 16.42 1.40 2.76
CA THR A 233 17.14 2.67 2.56
C THR A 233 17.65 3.30 3.86
N PHE A 234 17.18 2.85 5.03
CA PHE A 234 17.52 3.43 6.33
C PHE A 234 19.01 3.57 6.62
N PRO A 235 19.88 2.59 6.31
CA PRO A 235 21.32 2.75 6.53
C PRO A 235 21.90 3.95 5.77
N LYS A 236 21.44 4.19 4.54
CA LYS A 236 21.86 5.34 3.72
C LYS A 236 21.35 6.66 4.30
N LEU A 237 20.07 6.68 4.73
CA LEU A 237 19.48 7.87 5.38
C LEU A 237 20.21 8.20 6.69
N ALA A 238 20.46 7.18 7.53
CA ALA A 238 21.18 7.33 8.79
C ALA A 238 22.60 7.89 8.58
N ALA A 239 23.34 7.37 7.59
CA ALA A 239 24.67 7.88 7.26
C ALA A 239 24.67 9.37 6.90
N GLY A 240 23.63 9.84 6.21
CA GLY A 240 23.43 11.27 5.90
C GLY A 240 23.14 12.14 7.13
N GLY A 241 22.63 11.53 8.20
CA GLY A 241 22.25 12.20 9.44
C GLY A 241 23.33 12.19 10.55
N ASP A 242 24.36 11.37 10.44
CA ASP A 242 25.32 11.07 11.54
C ASP A 242 25.93 12.33 12.17
N ALA A 243 26.31 13.30 11.37
CA ALA A 243 26.94 14.52 11.87
C ALA A 243 25.95 15.45 12.60
N LYS A 244 24.68 15.45 12.21
CA LYS A 244 23.68 16.41 12.69
C LYS A 244 22.75 15.82 13.75
N PHE A 245 22.38 14.54 13.59
CA PHE A 245 21.41 13.85 14.44
C PHE A 245 21.90 12.43 14.77
N PRO A 246 22.99 12.27 15.53
CA PRO A 246 23.61 10.96 15.79
C PRO A 246 22.68 9.98 16.52
N ARG A 247 21.79 10.48 17.40
CA ARG A 247 20.80 9.65 18.10
C ARG A 247 19.78 9.07 17.11
N TRP A 248 19.20 9.92 16.27
CA TRP A 248 18.28 9.51 15.21
C TRP A 248 18.96 8.51 14.26
N SER A 249 20.19 8.77 13.84
CA SER A 249 20.92 7.87 12.93
C SER A 249 21.15 6.49 13.55
N ALA A 250 21.53 6.44 14.84
CA ALA A 250 21.65 5.18 15.56
C ALA A 250 20.29 4.47 15.71
N HIS A 251 19.22 5.22 15.96
CA HIS A 251 17.86 4.69 16.05
C HIS A 251 17.42 4.08 14.73
N MET A 252 17.55 4.78 13.61
CA MET A 252 17.19 4.28 12.27
C MET A 252 17.94 2.98 11.93
N ARG A 253 19.21 2.84 12.30
CA ARG A 253 19.97 1.59 12.11
C ARG A 253 19.37 0.45 12.93
N ARG A 254 19.04 0.66 14.22
CA ARG A 254 18.40 -0.37 15.05
C ARG A 254 17.05 -0.81 14.49
N LEU A 255 16.21 0.13 14.02
CA LEU A 255 14.93 -0.19 13.37
C LEU A 255 15.15 -1.02 12.10
N HIS A 256 16.14 -0.66 11.28
CA HIS A 256 16.51 -1.44 10.10
C HIS A 256 17.02 -2.86 10.45
N GLU A 257 17.87 -3.01 11.45
CA GLU A 257 18.44 -4.30 11.85
C GLU A 257 17.34 -5.29 12.24
N ARG A 258 16.34 -4.87 12.99
CA ARG A 258 15.25 -5.73 13.48
C ARG A 258 14.05 -5.86 12.53
N ARG A 259 14.03 -5.18 11.38
CA ARG A 259 12.85 -5.06 10.50
C ARG A 259 12.16 -6.38 10.14
N TYR A 260 12.93 -7.41 9.84
CA TYR A 260 12.38 -8.72 9.48
C TYR A 260 11.76 -9.43 10.68
N ASP A 261 12.45 -9.43 11.82
CA ASP A 261 11.94 -10.04 13.05
C ASP A 261 10.68 -9.33 13.52
N THR A 262 10.61 -7.99 13.39
CA THR A 262 9.44 -7.18 13.71
C THR A 262 8.23 -7.57 12.85
N VAL A 263 8.40 -7.65 11.53
CA VAL A 263 7.32 -8.01 10.61
C VAL A 263 6.87 -9.45 10.81
N ARG A 264 7.81 -10.37 11.04
CA ARG A 264 7.50 -11.76 11.35
C ARG A 264 6.71 -11.89 12.65
N ALA A 265 7.16 -11.25 13.73
CA ALA A 265 6.47 -11.29 15.02
C ALA A 265 5.04 -10.71 14.92
N ALA A 266 4.86 -9.63 14.14
CA ALA A 266 3.54 -9.07 13.86
C ALA A 266 2.62 -10.07 13.13
N HIS A 267 3.12 -10.73 12.09
CA HIS A 267 2.38 -11.75 11.35
C HIS A 267 2.03 -12.95 12.24
N ASP A 268 3.00 -13.48 13.00
CA ASP A 268 2.81 -14.64 13.88
C ASP A 268 1.79 -14.34 15.00
N ALA A 269 1.63 -13.07 15.39
CA ALA A 269 0.60 -12.60 16.33
C ALA A 269 -0.78 -12.39 15.67
N GLY A 270 -0.93 -12.63 14.37
CA GLY A 270 -2.19 -12.48 13.64
C GLY A 270 -2.51 -11.05 13.20
N ILE A 271 -1.55 -10.13 13.23
CA ILE A 271 -1.71 -8.80 12.65
C ILE A 271 -1.79 -8.94 11.11
N ARG A 272 -2.77 -8.27 10.51
CA ARG A 272 -2.88 -8.23 9.04
C ARG A 272 -1.74 -7.42 8.45
N VAL A 273 -0.92 -8.08 7.63
CA VAL A 273 0.21 -7.47 6.91
C VAL A 273 -0.16 -7.34 5.44
N PHE A 274 -0.01 -6.16 4.86
CA PHE A 274 -0.26 -5.92 3.43
C PHE A 274 0.99 -5.43 2.72
N VAL A 275 1.08 -5.71 1.42
CA VAL A 275 2.17 -5.26 0.56
C VAL A 275 1.98 -3.79 0.23
N GLY A 276 3.02 -2.98 0.42
CA GLY A 276 3.10 -1.60 0.00
C GLY A 276 4.55 -1.18 -0.20
N THR A 277 4.81 -0.37 -1.21
CA THR A 277 6.18 -0.09 -1.66
C THR A 277 6.76 1.21 -1.16
N ASP A 278 5.90 2.17 -0.80
CA ASP A 278 6.27 3.56 -0.56
C ASP A 278 6.93 4.21 -1.81
N ALA A 279 6.57 3.71 -3.00
CA ALA A 279 6.99 4.28 -4.28
C ALA A 279 6.39 5.68 -4.48
N GLY A 280 7.06 6.49 -5.26
CA GLY A 280 6.92 7.94 -5.28
C GLY A 280 8.06 8.55 -4.47
N GLY A 281 8.00 9.69 -3.92
CA GLY A 281 9.09 10.21 -3.08
C GLY A 281 10.51 9.88 -3.59
N SER A 282 11.22 9.04 -2.85
CA SER A 282 12.60 8.65 -3.17
C SER A 282 12.75 7.31 -3.89
N LEU A 283 11.68 6.50 -3.95
CA LEU A 283 11.69 5.18 -4.58
C LEU A 283 10.97 5.21 -5.92
N PRO A 284 11.44 4.45 -6.92
CA PRO A 284 10.73 4.29 -8.19
C PRO A 284 9.44 3.49 -8.01
N HIS A 285 8.52 3.61 -8.95
CA HIS A 285 7.32 2.78 -9.05
C HIS A 285 7.64 1.37 -9.59
N GLY A 286 6.69 0.42 -9.47
CA GLY A 286 6.81 -0.94 -9.99
C GLY A 286 7.46 -1.93 -9.04
N LEU A 287 7.50 -1.68 -7.73
CA LEU A 287 8.25 -2.46 -6.75
C LEU A 287 7.46 -3.53 -5.99
N VAL A 288 6.17 -3.77 -6.31
CA VAL A 288 5.31 -4.73 -5.58
C VAL A 288 5.94 -6.12 -5.50
N ALA A 289 6.50 -6.63 -6.60
CA ALA A 289 7.16 -7.94 -6.60
C ALA A 289 8.39 -8.00 -5.67
N ALA A 290 9.13 -6.88 -5.57
CA ALA A 290 10.27 -6.77 -4.65
C ALA A 290 9.80 -6.76 -3.20
N GLU A 291 8.73 -6.03 -2.88
CA GLU A 291 8.16 -6.03 -1.51
C GLU A 291 7.63 -7.40 -1.10
N VAL A 292 6.95 -8.13 -1.99
CA VAL A 292 6.54 -9.52 -1.73
C VAL A 292 7.74 -10.41 -1.42
N ALA A 293 8.84 -10.27 -2.18
CA ALA A 293 10.07 -11.03 -1.92
C ALA A 293 10.71 -10.66 -0.56
N GLU A 294 10.67 -9.40 -0.16
CA GLU A 294 11.15 -8.96 1.16
C GLU A 294 10.28 -9.51 2.30
N LEU A 295 8.95 -9.59 2.13
CA LEU A 295 8.07 -10.25 3.11
C LEU A 295 8.41 -11.73 3.28
N VAL A 296 8.63 -12.45 2.18
CA VAL A 296 9.05 -13.88 2.24
C VAL A 296 10.42 -14.02 2.91
N LYS A 297 11.35 -13.11 2.64
CA LYS A 297 12.65 -13.06 3.30
C LYS A 297 12.54 -12.76 4.79
N ALA A 298 11.55 -11.98 5.22
CA ALA A 298 11.22 -11.77 6.63
C ALA A 298 10.64 -13.02 7.31
N GLY A 299 10.33 -14.08 6.54
CA GLY A 299 9.79 -15.33 7.06
C GLY A 299 8.27 -15.45 6.97
N ILE A 300 7.60 -14.52 6.27
CA ILE A 300 6.17 -14.68 5.95
C ILE A 300 6.01 -15.82 4.94
N PRO A 301 5.06 -16.77 5.13
CA PRO A 301 4.78 -17.80 4.15
C PRO A 301 4.49 -17.21 2.76
N ALA A 302 5.01 -17.82 1.71
CA ALA A 302 4.88 -17.30 0.35
C ALA A 302 3.42 -17.08 -0.08
N LEU A 303 2.50 -17.95 0.35
CA LEU A 303 1.08 -17.83 0.07
C LEU A 303 0.45 -16.63 0.80
N ASP A 304 0.87 -16.36 2.04
CA ASP A 304 0.38 -15.21 2.81
C ASP A 304 0.92 -13.90 2.23
N ALA A 305 2.21 -13.86 1.85
CA ALA A 305 2.80 -12.71 1.17
C ALA A 305 2.14 -12.44 -0.20
N LEU A 306 1.80 -13.47 -0.95
CA LEU A 306 1.04 -13.37 -2.19
C LEU A 306 -0.39 -12.87 -1.93
N SER A 307 -1.05 -13.39 -0.90
CA SER A 307 -2.40 -12.97 -0.50
C SER A 307 -2.42 -11.50 -0.07
N ALA A 308 -1.37 -11.01 0.57
CA ALA A 308 -1.19 -9.64 1.02
C ALA A 308 -1.10 -8.60 -0.12
N THR A 309 -0.91 -9.02 -1.36
CA THR A 309 -0.98 -8.15 -2.57
C THR A 309 -2.10 -8.54 -3.53
N ALA A 310 -2.77 -9.67 -3.33
CA ALA A 310 -3.82 -10.15 -4.23
C ALA A 310 -5.18 -10.17 -3.53
N TRP A 311 -5.55 -11.26 -2.90
CA TRP A 311 -6.92 -11.49 -2.42
C TRP A 311 -7.21 -10.75 -1.12
N ALA A 312 -6.38 -10.92 -0.08
CA ALA A 312 -6.60 -10.29 1.23
C ALA A 312 -6.53 -8.76 1.16
N ALA A 313 -5.61 -8.21 0.35
CA ALA A 313 -5.52 -6.77 0.17
C ALA A 313 -6.76 -6.19 -0.53
N ARG A 314 -7.30 -6.88 -1.55
CA ARG A 314 -8.54 -6.46 -2.22
C ARG A 314 -9.74 -6.51 -1.28
N GLU A 315 -9.88 -7.57 -0.51
CA GLU A 315 -10.92 -7.71 0.52
C GLU A 315 -10.83 -6.58 1.54
N TRP A 316 -9.64 -6.33 2.07
CA TRP A 316 -9.40 -5.23 3.03
C TRP A 316 -9.75 -3.85 2.46
N LEU A 317 -9.49 -3.63 1.18
CA LEU A 317 -9.84 -2.38 0.49
C LEU A 317 -11.28 -2.35 -0.06
N GLY A 318 -12.07 -3.42 0.15
CA GLY A 318 -13.44 -3.51 -0.34
C GLY A 318 -13.55 -3.54 -1.87
N ARG A 319 -12.56 -4.15 -2.53
CA ARG A 319 -12.52 -4.27 -3.99
C ARG A 319 -12.59 -5.74 -4.42
N PRO A 320 -13.39 -6.07 -5.45
CA PRO A 320 -13.52 -7.45 -5.89
C PRO A 320 -12.21 -7.99 -6.46
N GLY A 321 -12.00 -9.31 -6.29
CA GLY A 321 -11.04 -10.08 -7.07
C GLY A 321 -11.63 -10.51 -8.41
N LEU A 322 -11.21 -11.70 -8.90
CA LEU A 322 -11.75 -12.30 -10.12
C LEU A 322 -13.08 -13.03 -9.85
N THR A 323 -14.10 -12.29 -9.44
CA THR A 323 -15.46 -12.81 -9.22
C THR A 323 -16.36 -12.54 -10.43
N GLU A 324 -17.44 -13.31 -10.59
CA GLU A 324 -18.42 -13.11 -11.69
C GLU A 324 -18.89 -11.66 -11.73
N GLY A 325 -18.85 -11.03 -12.90
CA GLY A 325 -19.28 -9.65 -13.12
C GLY A 325 -18.30 -8.57 -12.65
N ALA A 326 -17.19 -8.91 -11.95
CA ALA A 326 -16.17 -7.97 -11.56
C ALA A 326 -15.42 -7.37 -12.77
N PRO A 327 -14.82 -6.17 -12.66
CA PRO A 327 -13.87 -5.68 -13.65
C PRO A 327 -12.77 -6.71 -13.92
N ALA A 328 -12.43 -6.95 -15.19
CA ALA A 328 -11.42 -7.92 -15.57
C ALA A 328 -10.03 -7.27 -15.52
N ASP A 329 -9.57 -7.00 -14.29
CA ASP A 329 -8.23 -6.54 -13.96
C ASP A 329 -7.41 -7.73 -13.49
N LEU A 330 -6.52 -8.26 -14.35
CA LEU A 330 -5.78 -9.48 -14.06
C LEU A 330 -4.36 -9.46 -14.63
N VAL A 331 -3.53 -10.28 -14.04
CA VAL A 331 -2.14 -10.48 -14.46
C VAL A 331 -1.89 -11.95 -14.75
N VAL A 332 -1.18 -12.25 -15.82
CA VAL A 332 -0.86 -13.60 -16.27
C VAL A 332 0.63 -13.84 -16.15
N TYR A 333 1.00 -14.99 -15.59
CA TYR A 333 2.37 -15.44 -15.40
C TYR A 333 2.63 -16.79 -16.08
N ASP A 334 3.90 -17.08 -16.36
CA ASP A 334 4.31 -18.34 -16.99
C ASP A 334 4.41 -19.51 -15.99
N ALA A 335 4.55 -19.23 -14.69
CA ALA A 335 4.66 -20.24 -13.64
C ALA A 335 3.77 -19.92 -12.43
N ASP A 336 3.58 -20.90 -11.53
CA ASP A 336 2.76 -20.75 -10.33
C ASP A 336 3.40 -19.78 -9.31
N PRO A 337 2.81 -18.59 -9.09
CA PRO A 337 3.35 -17.64 -8.12
C PRO A 337 3.25 -18.09 -6.66
N ARG A 338 2.46 -19.14 -6.37
CA ARG A 338 2.38 -19.74 -5.03
C ARG A 338 3.58 -20.63 -4.75
N ALA A 339 4.16 -21.21 -5.80
CA ALA A 339 5.37 -22.03 -5.70
C ALA A 339 6.64 -21.18 -5.64
N ASP A 340 6.64 -20.03 -6.36
CA ASP A 340 7.76 -19.11 -6.38
C ASP A 340 7.27 -17.67 -6.64
N VAL A 341 7.25 -16.86 -5.60
CA VAL A 341 6.80 -15.45 -5.69
C VAL A 341 7.68 -14.59 -6.61
N ARG A 342 8.90 -15.03 -6.94
CA ARG A 342 9.80 -14.27 -7.83
C ARG A 342 9.24 -14.14 -9.25
N VAL A 343 8.31 -14.99 -9.65
CA VAL A 343 7.63 -14.88 -10.96
C VAL A 343 6.80 -13.60 -11.07
N LEU A 344 6.41 -12.98 -9.95
CA LEU A 344 5.67 -11.71 -9.94
C LEU A 344 6.45 -10.57 -10.60
N ALA A 345 7.78 -10.64 -10.62
CA ALA A 345 8.63 -9.63 -11.26
C ALA A 345 8.55 -9.62 -12.80
N GLN A 346 7.93 -10.63 -13.40
CA GLN A 346 7.88 -10.80 -14.86
C GLN A 346 6.45 -11.16 -15.31
N PRO A 347 5.49 -10.21 -15.25
CA PRO A 347 4.16 -10.44 -15.79
C PRO A 347 4.26 -10.70 -17.30
N ARG A 348 3.64 -11.81 -17.74
CA ARG A 348 3.58 -12.16 -19.15
C ARG A 348 2.55 -11.32 -19.90
N ARG A 349 1.43 -11.05 -19.24
CA ARG A 349 0.36 -10.18 -19.75
C ARG A 349 -0.30 -9.45 -18.60
N VAL A 350 -0.61 -8.20 -18.86
CA VAL A 350 -1.43 -7.36 -17.98
C VAL A 350 -2.73 -7.02 -18.70
N VAL A 351 -3.85 -7.25 -18.04
CA VAL A 351 -5.19 -6.95 -18.56
C VAL A 351 -5.84 -5.95 -17.62
N VAL A 352 -6.27 -4.82 -18.17
CA VAL A 352 -6.97 -3.75 -17.46
C VAL A 352 -8.31 -3.49 -18.15
N ASP A 353 -9.39 -3.50 -17.38
CA ASP A 353 -10.76 -3.37 -17.90
C ASP A 353 -11.03 -4.32 -19.09
N GLY A 354 -10.47 -5.54 -18.99
CA GLY A 354 -10.66 -6.60 -19.99
C GLY A 354 -9.87 -6.45 -21.28
N ARG A 355 -8.94 -5.50 -21.36
CA ARG A 355 -8.06 -5.29 -22.51
C ARG A 355 -6.61 -5.61 -22.16
N VAL A 356 -5.96 -6.40 -23.02
CA VAL A 356 -4.52 -6.67 -22.89
C VAL A 356 -3.77 -5.37 -23.13
N ARG A 357 -2.89 -4.98 -22.17
CA ARG A 357 -2.12 -3.73 -22.20
C ARG A 357 -0.62 -3.95 -22.31
N ALA A 358 -0.07 -4.98 -21.63
CA ALA A 358 1.33 -5.35 -21.66
C ALA A 358 1.49 -6.88 -21.68
#